data_7a5c171d98c27fbb1af25839c31aae38
#
_entry.id   7a5c171d98c27fbb1af25839c31aae38
#
_cell.length_a   1.000
_cell.length_b   1.000
_cell.length_c   1.000
_cell.angle_alpha   90.00
_cell.angle_beta   90.00
_cell.angle_gamma   90.00
#
_symmetry.space_group_name_H-M   'P 1'
#
loop_
_entity.id
_entity.type
_entity.pdbx_description
1 polymer ?
#
loop_
_entity_poly.entity_id
_entity_poly.type
_entity_poly.pdbx_seq_one_letter_code
_entity_poly.pdbx_strand_id
1 'polypeptide(L)'
;MVLNMAIGLMANRIAEGRGDSASAAEFYDAATTAGADALKRPDLGRLARGSKADIAVFDMADRMIAPRIDPIQTLVYGATGRVTRATIVDGRLSMRNGEVAGIDLEAARQRAQAQFDGLVARYPERTFGHPSVTDIFPPSYPLHGLKNEVSS
;
A
#
# COMPACT_ATOMS: atom_id res chain seq x y z
N MET A 1 1.25 -0.96 -4.50
CA MET A 1 1.06 -1.47 -5.88
C MET A 1 0.18 -2.72 -5.90
N VAL A 2 0.50 -3.81 -5.16
CA VAL A 2 -0.28 -5.06 -5.21
C VAL A 2 -1.78 -4.84 -4.95
N LEU A 3 -2.15 -4.16 -3.86
CA LEU A 3 -3.55 -3.83 -3.58
C LEU A 3 -4.21 -3.00 -4.69
N ASN A 4 -3.47 -2.13 -5.34
CA ASN A 4 -4.01 -1.28 -6.41
C ASN A 4 -4.40 -2.10 -7.66
N MET A 5 -3.70 -3.21 -7.93
CA MET A 5 -4.09 -4.12 -9.00
C MET A 5 -5.47 -4.75 -8.72
N ALA A 6 -5.69 -5.23 -7.49
CA ALA A 6 -6.99 -5.79 -7.08
C ALA A 6 -8.11 -4.75 -7.18
N ILE A 7 -7.89 -3.55 -6.63
CA ILE A 7 -8.88 -2.47 -6.66
C ILE A 7 -9.19 -2.05 -8.09
N GLY A 8 -8.17 -1.88 -8.93
CA GLY A 8 -8.34 -1.50 -10.32
C GLY A 8 -9.14 -2.55 -11.11
N LEU A 9 -8.83 -3.83 -10.91
CA LEU A 9 -9.56 -4.94 -11.53
C LEU A 9 -11.04 -4.94 -11.11
N MET A 10 -11.31 -4.78 -9.81
CA MET A 10 -12.68 -4.73 -9.30
C MET A 10 -13.44 -3.50 -9.83
N ALA A 11 -12.81 -2.33 -9.83
CA ALA A 11 -13.40 -1.09 -10.35
C ALA A 11 -13.74 -1.21 -11.86
N ASN A 12 -12.84 -1.80 -12.67
CA ASN A 12 -13.10 -2.06 -14.06
C ASN A 12 -14.33 -2.95 -14.25
N ARG A 13 -14.42 -4.06 -13.53
CA ARG A 13 -15.56 -5.00 -13.62
C ARG A 13 -16.88 -4.37 -13.21
N ILE A 14 -16.87 -3.51 -12.20
CA ILE A 14 -18.05 -2.75 -11.77
C ILE A 14 -18.46 -1.75 -12.88
N ALA A 15 -17.51 -1.01 -13.44
CA ALA A 15 -17.78 -0.03 -14.49
C ALA A 15 -18.35 -0.67 -15.76
N GLU A 16 -17.83 -1.85 -16.15
CA GLU A 16 -18.29 -2.60 -17.31
C GLU A 16 -19.56 -3.45 -17.05
N GLY A 17 -19.97 -3.59 -15.79
CA GLY A 17 -21.10 -4.45 -15.41
C GLY A 17 -20.85 -5.94 -15.66
N ARG A 18 -19.59 -6.37 -15.80
CA ARG A 18 -19.20 -7.72 -16.19
C ARG A 18 -18.08 -8.25 -15.32
N GLY A 19 -18.26 -9.43 -14.73
CA GLY A 19 -17.25 -10.08 -13.88
C GLY A 19 -16.00 -10.59 -14.63
N ASP A 20 -16.07 -10.67 -15.96
CA ASP A 20 -15.01 -11.16 -16.84
C ASP A 20 -14.37 -10.09 -17.74
N SER A 21 -14.71 -8.83 -17.54
CA SER A 21 -14.28 -7.71 -18.42
C SER A 21 -12.77 -7.46 -18.42
N ALA A 22 -12.05 -7.95 -17.42
CA ALA A 22 -10.59 -7.85 -17.36
C ALA A 22 -10.01 -9.04 -16.58
N SER A 23 -8.78 -9.38 -16.91
CA SER A 23 -8.01 -10.46 -16.29
C SER A 23 -6.98 -9.95 -15.28
N ALA A 24 -6.52 -10.83 -14.39
CA ALA A 24 -5.41 -10.54 -13.49
C ALA A 24 -4.12 -10.25 -14.25
N ALA A 25 -3.88 -10.90 -15.39
CA ALA A 25 -2.71 -10.69 -16.22
C ALA A 25 -2.66 -9.26 -16.77
N GLU A 26 -3.77 -8.73 -17.27
CA GLU A 26 -3.84 -7.36 -17.80
C GLU A 26 -3.51 -6.31 -16.71
N PHE A 27 -3.99 -6.52 -15.48
CA PHE A 27 -3.66 -5.61 -14.36
C PHE A 27 -2.23 -5.80 -13.84
N TYR A 28 -1.68 -7.00 -13.95
CA TYR A 28 -0.27 -7.24 -13.68
C TYR A 28 0.63 -6.53 -14.72
N ASP A 29 0.29 -6.63 -16.00
CA ASP A 29 1.01 -5.96 -17.08
C ASP A 29 0.89 -4.43 -16.96
N ALA A 30 -0.29 -3.92 -16.61
CA ALA A 30 -0.49 -2.49 -16.34
C ALA A 30 0.41 -1.97 -15.20
N ALA A 31 0.64 -2.80 -14.17
CA ALA A 31 1.49 -2.46 -13.05
C ALA A 31 3.00 -2.65 -13.33
N THR A 32 3.38 -3.25 -14.44
CA THR A 32 4.77 -3.56 -14.80
C THR A 32 5.15 -3.01 -16.17
N THR A 33 5.02 -3.82 -17.21
CA THR A 33 5.48 -3.50 -18.56
C THR A 33 4.75 -2.32 -19.17
N ALA A 34 3.43 -2.26 -19.08
CA ALA A 34 2.65 -1.19 -19.68
C ALA A 34 2.94 0.19 -19.02
N GLY A 35 3.17 0.21 -17.70
CA GLY A 35 3.61 1.41 -17.01
C GLY A 35 4.98 1.90 -17.47
N ALA A 36 5.92 0.98 -17.69
CA ALA A 36 7.25 1.29 -18.23
C ALA A 36 7.17 1.81 -19.68
N ASP A 37 6.35 1.18 -20.50
CA ASP A 37 6.15 1.57 -21.91
C ASP A 37 5.49 2.96 -22.02
N ALA A 38 4.54 3.29 -21.15
CA ALA A 38 3.94 4.62 -21.05
C ALA A 38 4.97 5.72 -20.72
N LEU A 39 5.99 5.37 -19.92
CA LEU A 39 7.12 6.24 -19.61
C LEU A 39 8.22 6.23 -20.68
N LYS A 40 8.04 5.47 -21.77
CA LYS A 40 9.06 5.23 -22.80
C LYS A 40 10.38 4.69 -22.25
N ARG A 41 10.27 3.80 -21.23
CA ARG A 41 11.38 3.18 -20.52
C ARG A 41 11.40 1.66 -20.75
N PRO A 42 11.89 1.19 -21.91
CA PRO A 42 11.93 -0.24 -22.23
C PRO A 42 12.88 -1.04 -21.33
N ASP A 43 13.74 -0.38 -20.58
CA ASP A 43 14.66 -0.93 -19.59
C ASP A 43 14.02 -1.24 -18.24
N LEU A 44 12.73 -0.92 -18.05
CA LEU A 44 11.98 -1.12 -16.81
C LEU A 44 10.82 -2.11 -16.99
N GLY A 45 10.22 -2.52 -15.86
CA GLY A 45 8.97 -3.28 -15.80
C GLY A 45 9.08 -4.74 -16.25
N ARG A 46 10.29 -5.25 -16.52
CA ARG A 46 10.51 -6.60 -17.04
C ARG A 46 11.78 -7.22 -16.50
N LEU A 47 11.79 -8.55 -16.36
CA LEU A 47 12.99 -9.33 -16.05
C LEU A 47 13.62 -9.81 -17.36
N ALA A 48 14.50 -9.00 -17.93
CA ALA A 48 15.16 -9.28 -19.19
C ALA A 48 16.65 -8.88 -19.12
N ARG A 49 17.47 -9.51 -19.96
CA ARG A 49 18.90 -9.16 -20.05
C ARG A 49 19.03 -7.70 -20.51
N GLY A 50 19.78 -6.90 -19.77
CA GLY A 50 19.98 -5.47 -20.06
C GLY A 50 18.94 -4.55 -19.43
N SER A 51 17.87 -5.08 -18.83
CA SER A 51 16.93 -4.29 -18.06
C SER A 51 17.50 -3.93 -16.69
N LYS A 52 17.00 -2.83 -16.11
CA LYS A 52 17.32 -2.46 -14.74
C LYS A 52 16.75 -3.49 -13.76
N ALA A 53 17.50 -3.73 -12.70
CA ALA A 53 17.12 -4.67 -11.66
C ALA A 53 16.20 -3.98 -10.62
N ASP A 54 14.97 -3.64 -11.04
CA ASP A 54 13.87 -3.21 -10.17
C ASP A 54 12.97 -4.42 -9.94
N ILE A 55 13.15 -5.11 -8.81
CA ILE A 55 12.58 -6.43 -8.56
C ILE A 55 11.85 -6.44 -7.22
N ALA A 56 10.61 -6.93 -7.22
CA ALA A 56 9.89 -7.29 -6.01
C ALA A 56 9.81 -8.82 -5.90
N VAL A 57 10.16 -9.35 -4.73
CA VAL A 57 10.09 -10.79 -4.42
C VAL A 57 8.94 -11.03 -3.45
N PHE A 58 8.04 -11.94 -3.80
CA PHE A 58 6.86 -12.25 -3.01
C PHE A 58 6.93 -13.68 -2.45
N ASP A 59 6.48 -13.84 -1.21
CA ASP A 59 6.28 -15.16 -0.61
C ASP A 59 4.93 -15.72 -1.02
N MET A 60 4.96 -16.64 -1.97
CA MET A 60 3.76 -17.30 -2.47
C MET A 60 3.32 -18.49 -1.60
N ALA A 61 4.05 -18.80 -0.51
CA ALA A 61 3.68 -19.82 0.46
C ALA A 61 2.95 -19.23 1.70
N ASP A 62 2.71 -17.92 1.72
CA ASP A 62 1.97 -17.29 2.81
C ASP A 62 0.54 -17.87 2.90
N ARG A 63 0.14 -18.24 4.13
CA ARG A 63 -1.16 -18.87 4.41
C ARG A 63 -2.37 -18.01 3.99
N MET A 64 -2.19 -16.70 3.91
CA MET A 64 -3.27 -15.75 3.55
C MET A 64 -3.63 -15.79 2.07
N ILE A 65 -2.75 -16.37 1.24
CA ILE A 65 -2.93 -16.46 -0.22
C ILE A 65 -2.92 -17.91 -0.71
N ALA A 66 -2.94 -18.87 0.20
CA ALA A 66 -3.10 -20.28 -0.12
C ALA A 66 -4.59 -20.67 -0.32
N PRO A 67 -4.92 -21.68 -1.11
CA PRO A 67 -4.04 -22.45 -1.99
C PRO A 67 -3.63 -21.67 -3.25
N ARG A 68 -2.41 -21.91 -3.71
CA ARG A 68 -1.88 -21.28 -4.94
C ARG A 68 -2.28 -22.13 -6.15
N ILE A 69 -3.02 -21.51 -7.07
CA ILE A 69 -3.37 -22.13 -8.37
C ILE A 69 -2.51 -21.51 -9.47
N ASP A 70 -2.66 -20.21 -9.67
CA ASP A 70 -1.88 -19.41 -10.60
C ASP A 70 -1.19 -18.27 -9.84
N PRO A 71 0.13 -18.08 -9.98
CA PRO A 71 0.85 -17.08 -9.19
C PRO A 71 0.42 -15.64 -9.49
N ILE A 72 0.06 -15.31 -10.74
CA ILE A 72 -0.38 -13.96 -11.11
C ILE A 72 -1.77 -13.69 -10.54
N GLN A 73 -2.71 -14.63 -10.71
CA GLN A 73 -4.04 -14.51 -10.12
C GLN A 73 -3.96 -14.41 -8.60
N THR A 74 -3.16 -15.26 -7.96
CA THR A 74 -2.97 -15.25 -6.51
C THR A 74 -2.40 -13.90 -6.05
N LEU A 75 -1.42 -13.35 -6.77
CA LEU A 75 -0.83 -12.05 -6.47
C LEU A 75 -1.85 -10.92 -6.60
N VAL A 76 -2.60 -10.89 -7.69
CA VAL A 76 -3.54 -9.80 -7.98
C VAL A 76 -4.77 -9.84 -7.08
N TYR A 77 -5.38 -11.01 -6.86
CA TYR A 77 -6.62 -11.11 -6.09
C TYR A 77 -6.42 -11.20 -4.58
N GLY A 78 -5.39 -11.89 -4.13
CA GLY A 78 -5.24 -12.26 -2.71
C GLY A 78 -4.09 -11.59 -1.98
N ALA A 79 -3.05 -11.16 -2.69
CA ALA A 79 -1.87 -10.66 -2.03
C ALA A 79 -2.02 -9.20 -1.55
N THR A 80 -1.36 -8.92 -0.45
CA THR A 80 -1.15 -7.55 0.04
C THR A 80 0.35 -7.26 0.09
N GLY A 81 0.74 -6.05 0.44
CA GLY A 81 2.15 -5.71 0.62
C GLY A 81 2.91 -6.59 1.64
N ARG A 82 2.18 -7.27 2.51
CA ARG A 82 2.76 -8.15 3.57
C ARG A 82 3.48 -9.37 3.02
N VAL A 83 3.09 -9.88 1.85
CA VAL A 83 3.76 -11.02 1.22
C VAL A 83 5.07 -10.64 0.53
N THR A 84 5.42 -9.35 0.49
CA THR A 84 6.69 -8.88 -0.09
C THR A 84 7.84 -9.26 0.83
N ARG A 85 8.77 -10.06 0.33
CA ARG A 85 9.96 -10.51 1.05
C ARG A 85 11.18 -9.66 0.80
N ALA A 86 11.32 -9.16 -0.42
CA ALA A 86 12.42 -8.25 -0.75
C ALA A 86 12.01 -7.27 -1.85
N THR A 87 12.63 -6.11 -1.82
CA THR A 87 12.55 -5.11 -2.89
C THR A 87 13.96 -4.68 -3.26
N ILE A 88 14.26 -4.76 -4.54
CA ILE A 88 15.53 -4.35 -5.13
C ILE A 88 15.22 -3.19 -6.07
N VAL A 89 16.00 -2.12 -5.98
CA VAL A 89 15.86 -0.93 -6.82
C VAL A 89 17.21 -0.62 -7.44
N ASP A 90 17.28 -0.58 -8.74
CA ASP A 90 18.50 -0.36 -9.52
C ASP A 90 19.65 -1.31 -9.06
N GLY A 91 19.32 -2.58 -8.80
CA GLY A 91 20.23 -3.60 -8.34
C GLY A 91 20.62 -3.55 -6.85
N ARG A 92 20.10 -2.61 -6.09
CA ARG A 92 20.38 -2.47 -4.65
C ARG A 92 19.22 -3.00 -3.81
N LEU A 93 19.53 -3.84 -2.85
CA LEU A 93 18.53 -4.33 -1.89
C LEU A 93 18.05 -3.18 -1.00
N SER A 94 16.80 -2.77 -1.17
CA SER A 94 16.19 -1.66 -0.44
C SER A 94 15.37 -2.13 0.77
N MET A 95 14.75 -3.31 0.68
CA MET A 95 13.98 -3.90 1.77
C MET A 95 14.12 -5.41 1.76
N ARG A 96 14.21 -6.03 2.94
CA ARG A 96 14.19 -7.48 3.13
C ARG A 96 13.45 -7.84 4.40
N ASN A 97 12.48 -8.75 4.31
CA ASN A 97 11.68 -9.24 5.45
C ASN A 97 11.05 -8.13 6.32
N GLY A 98 10.63 -7.02 5.69
CA GLY A 98 10.06 -5.87 6.40
C GLY A 98 11.09 -4.85 6.91
N GLU A 99 12.37 -5.15 6.86
CA GLU A 99 13.44 -4.23 7.24
C GLU A 99 13.87 -3.39 6.02
N VAL A 100 13.93 -2.08 6.19
CA VAL A 100 14.36 -1.13 5.16
C VAL A 100 15.79 -0.70 5.45
N ALA A 101 16.66 -0.81 4.46
CA ALA A 101 18.08 -0.49 4.62
C ALA A 101 18.28 0.97 5.09
N GLY A 102 19.02 1.13 6.19
CA GLY A 102 19.37 2.44 6.75
C GLY A 102 18.24 3.18 7.46
N ILE A 103 17.10 2.54 7.71
CA ILE A 103 15.95 3.17 8.39
C ILE A 103 15.57 2.35 9.63
N ASP A 104 15.56 3.01 10.78
CA ASP A 104 14.88 2.53 11.98
C ASP A 104 13.38 2.83 11.85
N LEU A 105 12.62 1.81 11.45
CA LEU A 105 11.18 1.95 11.21
C LEU A 105 10.41 2.23 12.49
N GLU A 106 10.83 1.69 13.63
CA GLU A 106 10.14 1.94 14.91
C GLU A 106 10.34 3.39 15.36
N ALA A 107 11.56 3.89 15.32
CA ALA A 107 11.82 5.29 15.62
C ALA A 107 11.13 6.24 14.63
N ALA A 108 11.04 5.86 13.35
CA ALA A 108 10.29 6.63 12.34
C ALA A 108 8.80 6.67 12.64
N ARG A 109 8.20 5.53 13.03
CA ARG A 109 6.79 5.42 13.42
C ARG A 109 6.48 6.27 14.65
N GLN A 110 7.33 6.22 15.67
CA GLN A 110 7.16 7.02 16.89
C GLN A 110 7.24 8.53 16.58
N ARG A 111 8.20 8.96 15.77
CA ARG A 111 8.28 10.36 15.34
C ARG A 111 7.07 10.81 14.54
N ALA A 112 6.59 9.97 13.63
CA ALA A 112 5.39 10.26 12.84
C ALA A 112 4.15 10.40 13.73
N GLN A 113 3.99 9.53 14.74
CA GLN A 113 2.88 9.62 15.69
C GLN A 113 2.95 10.92 16.50
N ALA A 114 4.12 11.24 17.05
CA ALA A 114 4.30 12.47 17.83
C ALA A 114 4.03 13.75 16.99
N GLN A 115 4.43 13.74 15.71
CA GLN A 115 4.11 14.85 14.80
C GLN A 115 2.62 14.93 14.50
N PHE A 116 1.96 13.79 14.30
CA PHE A 116 0.53 13.74 14.09
C PHE A 116 -0.25 14.24 15.31
N ASP A 117 0.11 13.79 16.51
CA ASP A 117 -0.52 14.24 17.77
C ASP A 117 -0.37 15.76 17.94
N GLY A 118 0.81 16.30 17.66
CA GLY A 118 1.04 17.75 17.66
C GLY A 118 0.28 18.51 16.56
N LEU A 119 0.00 17.88 15.42
CA LEU A 119 -0.85 18.45 14.38
C LEU A 119 -2.31 18.50 14.84
N VAL A 120 -2.81 17.38 15.37
CA VAL A 120 -4.18 17.25 15.88
C VAL A 120 -4.46 18.27 16.99
N ALA A 121 -3.54 18.43 17.95
CA ALA A 121 -3.67 19.40 19.05
C ALA A 121 -3.82 20.85 18.56
N ARG A 122 -3.17 21.20 17.45
CA ARG A 122 -3.21 22.56 16.87
C ARG A 122 -4.26 22.74 15.78
N TYR A 123 -4.98 21.68 15.41
CA TYR A 123 -5.93 21.72 14.29
C TYR A 123 -7.08 22.72 14.53
N PRO A 124 -7.69 22.80 15.73
CA PRO A 124 -8.72 23.79 16.02
C PRO A 124 -8.29 25.25 15.77
N GLU A 125 -7.05 25.59 16.06
CA GLU A 125 -6.52 26.95 15.87
C GLU A 125 -6.44 27.35 14.38
N ARG A 126 -6.35 26.37 13.48
CA ARG A 126 -6.21 26.58 12.03
C ARG A 126 -7.53 26.44 11.27
N THR A 127 -8.60 26.02 11.94
CA THR A 127 -9.90 25.77 11.32
C THR A 127 -10.85 26.93 11.64
N PHE A 128 -11.56 27.41 10.63
CA PHE A 128 -12.55 28.48 10.80
C PHE A 128 -13.59 28.09 11.87
N GLY A 129 -13.86 28.99 12.81
CA GLY A 129 -14.79 28.74 13.92
C GLY A 129 -14.20 27.94 15.08
N HIS A 130 -12.94 27.55 15.01
CA HIS A 130 -12.19 26.84 16.08
C HIS A 130 -12.97 25.65 16.69
N PRO A 131 -13.56 24.75 15.87
CA PRO A 131 -14.28 23.59 16.37
C PRO A 131 -13.34 22.66 17.12
N SER A 132 -13.87 21.84 18.03
CA SER A 132 -13.08 20.80 18.70
C SER A 132 -12.60 19.74 17.73
N VAL A 133 -11.53 19.02 18.08
CA VAL A 133 -11.02 17.91 17.26
C VAL A 133 -12.09 16.83 17.08
N THR A 134 -12.89 16.58 18.10
CA THR A 134 -13.99 15.60 18.06
C THR A 134 -15.17 16.04 17.19
N ASP A 135 -15.36 17.34 16.98
CA ASP A 135 -16.38 17.86 16.04
C ASP A 135 -15.91 17.69 14.59
N ILE A 136 -14.60 17.81 14.36
CA ILE A 136 -14.01 17.67 13.02
C ILE A 136 -13.83 16.19 12.65
N PHE A 137 -13.35 15.39 13.59
CA PHE A 137 -13.06 13.96 13.45
C PHE A 137 -13.80 13.17 14.53
N PRO A 138 -15.13 13.02 14.43
CA PRO A 138 -15.88 12.27 15.41
C PRO A 138 -15.44 10.81 15.43
N PRO A 139 -15.40 10.15 16.59
CA PRO A 139 -15.12 8.74 16.67
C PRO A 139 -16.18 7.93 15.93
N SER A 140 -15.78 6.86 15.25
CA SER A 140 -16.70 6.00 14.48
C SER A 140 -17.80 5.36 15.32
N TYR A 141 -17.54 5.18 16.61
CA TYR A 141 -18.50 4.68 17.59
C TYR A 141 -18.44 5.53 18.87
N PRO A 142 -19.57 5.69 19.59
CA PRO A 142 -19.56 6.37 20.87
C PRO A 142 -18.58 5.72 21.86
N LEU A 143 -17.73 6.50 22.49
CA LEU A 143 -16.80 6.03 23.51
C LEU A 143 -17.57 5.84 24.83
N HIS A 144 -18.08 4.66 25.08
CA HIS A 144 -18.72 4.34 26.34
C HIS A 144 -17.67 4.04 27.42
N GLY A 145 -17.64 4.82 28.48
CA GLY A 145 -16.89 4.52 29.71
C GLY A 145 -15.43 4.99 29.79
N LEU A 146 -14.89 5.68 28.79
CA LEU A 146 -13.64 6.42 28.95
C LEU A 146 -13.97 7.83 29.44
N LYS A 147 -13.88 8.05 30.75
CA LYS A 147 -13.86 9.42 31.31
C LYS A 147 -12.66 10.12 30.72
N ASN A 148 -12.89 11.30 30.12
CA ASN A 148 -11.84 12.22 29.71
C ASN A 148 -11.00 12.61 30.94
N GLU A 149 -9.94 11.89 31.26
CA GLU A 149 -8.89 12.35 32.16
C GLU A 149 -7.83 13.08 31.33
N VAL A 150 -8.21 14.22 30.78
CA VAL A 150 -7.24 15.26 30.37
C VAL A 150 -7.88 16.60 30.69
N SER A 151 -7.81 16.95 31.97
CA SER A 151 -8.00 18.33 32.45
C SER A 151 -7.22 18.45 33.74
N SER A 152 -5.97 18.81 33.66
CA SER A 152 -5.25 19.60 34.66
C SER A 152 -3.96 20.08 34.02
#